data_7acc3761cf61924787423c6a5f3d3bea
#
_entry.id   7acc3761cf61924787423c6a5f3d3bea
#
_cell.length_a   1.000
_cell.length_b   1.000
_cell.length_c   1.000
_cell.angle_alpha   90.00
_cell.angle_beta   90.00
_cell.angle_gamma   90.00
#
_symmetry.space_group_name_H-M   'P 1'
#
loop_
_entity.id
_entity.type
_entity.pdbx_description
1 polymer ?
#
loop_
_entity_poly.entity_id
_entity_poly.type
_entity_poly.pdbx_seq_one_letter_code
_entity_poly.pdbx_strand_id
1 'polypeptide(L)'
;QVLYFRTDSLGYAPVFVHSNDPDSATWRVTFTNTGIGTADYVQHEFTPNGRVFRWVAPDTVDGRILHRGDHAPVRILVAPRNQQLITLGLDHVPGPRTKATVELAYSNEDRNTFSEVDNADDQGYGVMARGEHGFLLSQRDSSLQLVASGEVEALSENFRFVERYRAVE
;
A
#
# COMPACT_ATOMS: atom_id res chain seq x y z
N GLN A 1 -32.69 7.45 9.77
CA GLN A 1 -31.46 6.70 10.03
C GLN A 1 -31.83 5.22 10.12
N VAL A 2 -31.03 4.33 9.52
CA VAL A 2 -31.20 2.89 9.61
C VAL A 2 -30.60 2.41 10.94
N LEU A 3 -31.41 1.76 11.77
CA LEU A 3 -31.00 1.27 13.07
C LEU A 3 -31.27 -0.24 13.20
N TYR A 4 -30.55 -0.87 14.10
CA TYR A 4 -30.56 -2.31 14.33
C TYR A 4 -30.70 -2.61 15.82
N PHE A 5 -31.28 -3.76 16.14
CA PHE A 5 -31.12 -4.35 17.45
C PHE A 5 -30.14 -5.52 17.40
N ARG A 6 -29.47 -5.74 18.51
CA ARG A 6 -28.51 -6.83 18.67
C ARG A 6 -29.23 -8.05 19.27
N THR A 7 -28.97 -9.18 18.67
CA THR A 7 -29.51 -10.46 19.16
C THR A 7 -28.54 -11.61 18.90
N ASP A 8 -28.85 -12.79 19.41
CA ASP A 8 -28.18 -14.03 19.10
C ASP A 8 -29.14 -14.89 18.26
N SER A 9 -28.65 -15.55 17.24
CA SER A 9 -29.43 -16.37 16.35
C SER A 9 -28.68 -17.62 15.96
N LEU A 10 -29.29 -18.77 16.11
CA LEU A 10 -28.74 -20.09 15.75
C LEU A 10 -27.36 -20.38 16.35
N GLY A 11 -27.05 -19.81 17.50
CA GLY A 11 -25.73 -19.94 18.14
C GLY A 11 -24.67 -18.94 17.63
N TYR A 12 -25.03 -18.04 16.72
CA TYR A 12 -24.19 -16.95 16.28
C TYR A 12 -24.46 -15.67 17.07
N ALA A 13 -23.43 -15.03 17.59
CA ALA A 13 -23.51 -13.78 18.33
C ALA A 13 -22.29 -12.89 18.06
N PRO A 14 -22.47 -11.58 17.87
CA PRO A 14 -23.74 -10.85 17.79
C PRO A 14 -24.33 -10.85 16.37
N VAL A 15 -25.65 -10.95 16.27
CA VAL A 15 -26.41 -10.74 15.03
C VAL A 15 -27.14 -9.41 15.13
N PHE A 16 -27.08 -8.59 14.09
CA PHE A 16 -27.75 -7.29 13.98
C PHE A 16 -28.96 -7.41 13.04
N VAL A 17 -30.14 -7.10 13.55
CA VAL A 17 -31.38 -7.15 12.79
C VAL A 17 -31.98 -5.75 12.68
N HIS A 18 -32.35 -5.35 11.47
CA HIS A 18 -33.01 -4.07 11.24
C HIS A 18 -34.39 -4.01 11.89
N SER A 19 -34.69 -2.90 12.54
CA SER A 19 -36.01 -2.64 13.10
C SER A 19 -36.35 -1.15 12.99
N ASN A 20 -37.62 -0.87 12.77
CA ASN A 20 -38.19 0.49 12.80
C ASN A 20 -38.71 0.88 14.20
N ASP A 21 -38.67 -0.04 15.15
CA ASP A 21 -39.06 0.23 16.53
C ASP A 21 -37.94 0.98 17.27
N PRO A 22 -38.15 2.23 17.69
CA PRO A 22 -37.13 3.05 18.33
C PRO A 22 -36.71 2.55 19.70
N ASP A 23 -37.54 1.74 20.36
CA ASP A 23 -37.26 1.22 21.71
C ASP A 23 -36.27 0.05 21.66
N SER A 24 -36.29 -0.71 20.59
CA SER A 24 -35.43 -1.89 20.40
C SER A 24 -34.21 -1.61 19.50
N ALA A 25 -34.35 -0.80 18.47
CA ALA A 25 -33.32 -0.50 17.49
C ALA A 25 -32.39 0.62 17.96
N THR A 26 -31.43 0.29 18.80
CA THR A 26 -30.49 1.24 19.43
C THR A 26 -29.10 1.28 18.76
N TRP A 27 -28.81 0.33 17.85
CA TRP A 27 -27.49 0.18 17.25
C TRP A 27 -27.43 0.82 15.85
N ARG A 28 -26.42 1.66 15.64
CA ARG A 28 -26.00 2.11 14.31
C ARG A 28 -24.85 1.22 13.86
N VAL A 29 -25.10 0.38 12.86
CA VAL A 29 -24.11 -0.58 12.34
C VAL A 29 -23.61 -0.13 10.97
N THR A 30 -22.31 -0.18 10.78
CA THR A 30 -21.68 0.00 9.48
C THR A 30 -21.36 -1.36 8.89
N PHE A 31 -21.82 -1.59 7.67
CA PHE A 31 -21.55 -2.82 6.94
C PHE A 31 -20.55 -2.54 5.81
N THR A 32 -19.55 -3.40 5.71
CA THR A 32 -18.54 -3.35 4.66
C THR A 32 -18.67 -4.55 3.75
N ASN A 33 -18.58 -4.32 2.43
CA ASN A 33 -18.51 -5.42 1.47
C ASN A 33 -17.14 -6.09 1.59
N THR A 34 -17.15 -7.38 1.89
CA THR A 34 -15.95 -8.21 2.06
C THR A 34 -15.78 -9.23 0.93
N GLY A 35 -16.73 -9.27 0.01
CA GLY A 35 -16.75 -10.21 -1.12
C GLY A 35 -17.84 -11.28 -0.97
N ILE A 36 -18.22 -11.86 -2.09
CA ILE A 36 -19.28 -12.89 -2.14
C ILE A 36 -18.81 -14.13 -1.39
N GLY A 37 -19.65 -14.63 -0.48
CA GLY A 37 -19.38 -15.84 0.29
C GLY A 37 -18.34 -15.69 1.42
N THR A 38 -18.03 -14.46 1.83
CA THR A 38 -17.06 -14.17 2.89
C THR A 38 -17.68 -13.66 4.18
N ALA A 39 -18.99 -13.39 4.18
CA ALA A 39 -19.71 -12.82 5.32
C ALA A 39 -21.17 -13.26 5.33
N ASP A 40 -21.93 -12.80 6.34
CA ASP A 40 -23.26 -13.30 6.65
C ASP A 40 -24.37 -12.25 6.50
N TYR A 41 -24.09 -11.12 5.87
CA TYR A 41 -25.11 -10.11 5.55
C TYR A 41 -25.20 -9.89 4.06
N VAL A 42 -26.43 -9.62 3.62
CA VAL A 42 -26.74 -9.19 2.24
C VAL A 42 -27.50 -7.88 2.27
N GLN A 43 -27.30 -7.05 1.27
CA GLN A 43 -28.12 -5.86 1.11
C GLN A 43 -29.55 -6.29 0.79
N HIS A 44 -30.52 -5.89 1.62
CA HIS A 44 -31.92 -6.28 1.50
C HIS A 44 -32.74 -5.24 0.76
N GLU A 45 -32.66 -3.98 1.20
CA GLU A 45 -33.39 -2.89 0.58
C GLU A 45 -32.61 -1.58 0.64
N PHE A 46 -33.11 -0.60 -0.12
CA PHE A 46 -32.61 0.76 -0.11
C PHE A 46 -33.75 1.69 0.33
N THR A 47 -33.61 2.27 1.50
CA THR A 47 -34.56 3.24 2.05
C THR A 47 -34.05 4.67 1.87
N PRO A 48 -34.91 5.71 2.00
CA PRO A 48 -34.47 7.11 2.03
C PRO A 48 -33.42 7.40 3.12
N ASN A 49 -33.40 6.59 4.18
CA ASN A 49 -32.47 6.70 5.31
C ASN A 49 -31.16 5.93 5.13
N GLY A 50 -31.01 5.17 4.05
CA GLY A 50 -29.83 4.39 3.72
C GLY A 50 -30.10 2.94 3.34
N ARG A 51 -29.02 2.18 3.20
CA ARG A 51 -29.08 0.74 2.89
C ARG A 51 -29.42 -0.06 4.11
N VAL A 52 -30.33 -1.02 3.95
CA VAL A 52 -30.67 -2.00 4.98
C VAL A 52 -30.01 -3.32 4.64
N PHE A 53 -29.36 -3.92 5.63
CA PHE A 53 -28.70 -5.21 5.50
C PHE A 53 -29.45 -6.25 6.35
N ARG A 54 -29.56 -7.45 5.81
CA ARG A 54 -30.20 -8.61 6.47
C ARG A 54 -29.16 -9.70 6.69
N TRP A 55 -29.16 -10.25 7.90
CA TRP A 55 -28.37 -11.42 8.22
C TRP A 55 -28.92 -12.66 7.51
N VAL A 56 -28.02 -13.49 7.00
CA VAL A 56 -28.31 -14.79 6.39
C VAL A 56 -27.49 -15.83 7.12
N ALA A 57 -28.14 -16.83 7.69
CA ALA A 57 -27.44 -17.90 8.39
C ALA A 57 -26.44 -18.60 7.45
N PRO A 58 -25.19 -18.79 7.88
CA PRO A 58 -24.24 -19.59 7.12
C PRO A 58 -24.69 -21.06 7.11
N ASP A 59 -24.33 -21.78 6.06
CA ASP A 59 -24.51 -23.23 5.97
C ASP A 59 -23.30 -23.96 6.54
N THR A 60 -23.48 -25.20 6.94
CA THR A 60 -22.40 -26.11 7.29
C THR A 60 -22.41 -27.29 6.34
N VAL A 61 -21.37 -27.43 5.54
CA VAL A 61 -21.20 -28.56 4.60
C VAL A 61 -19.87 -29.22 4.91
N ASP A 62 -19.90 -30.51 5.17
CA ASP A 62 -18.71 -31.34 5.51
C ASP A 62 -17.86 -30.74 6.65
N GLY A 63 -18.52 -30.14 7.67
CA GLY A 63 -17.86 -29.51 8.81
C GLY A 63 -17.21 -28.14 8.51
N ARG A 64 -17.42 -27.60 7.31
CA ARG A 64 -16.97 -26.26 6.93
C ARG A 64 -18.12 -25.28 6.93
N ILE A 65 -17.89 -24.10 7.49
CA ILE A 65 -18.86 -22.99 7.47
C ILE A 65 -18.79 -22.33 6.08
N LEU A 66 -19.95 -22.25 5.42
CA LEU A 66 -20.13 -21.56 4.14
C LEU A 66 -20.95 -20.30 4.36
N HIS A 67 -20.29 -19.17 4.28
CA HIS A 67 -20.93 -17.87 4.35
C HIS A 67 -21.76 -17.60 3.08
N ARG A 68 -22.95 -17.01 3.24
CA ARG A 68 -23.93 -16.80 2.15
C ARG A 68 -24.12 -15.32 1.79
N GLY A 69 -23.47 -14.44 2.51
CA GLY A 69 -23.50 -13.00 2.30
C GLY A 69 -22.19 -12.47 1.71
N ASP A 70 -22.17 -11.16 1.55
CA ASP A 70 -21.06 -10.39 0.99
C ASP A 70 -20.69 -9.17 1.84
N HIS A 71 -21.42 -8.93 2.94
CA HIS A 71 -21.21 -7.81 3.85
C HIS A 71 -21.01 -8.29 5.28
N ALA A 72 -20.12 -7.66 6.01
CA ALA A 72 -19.87 -7.88 7.43
C ALA A 72 -20.09 -6.59 8.24
N PRO A 73 -20.53 -6.69 9.52
CA PRO A 73 -20.67 -5.54 10.41
C PRO A 73 -19.32 -5.10 10.97
N VAL A 74 -18.39 -4.78 10.07
CA VAL A 74 -17.01 -4.40 10.38
C VAL A 74 -16.65 -3.11 9.65
N ARG A 75 -15.68 -2.39 10.16
CA ARG A 75 -15.05 -1.27 9.48
C ARG A 75 -13.63 -1.68 9.09
N ILE A 76 -13.36 -1.69 7.79
CA ILE A 76 -12.01 -1.90 7.31
C ILE A 76 -11.18 -0.65 7.66
N LEU A 77 -10.12 -0.85 8.41
CA LEU A 77 -9.12 0.17 8.68
C LEU A 77 -8.04 0.10 7.60
N VAL A 78 -7.72 1.24 7.01
CA VAL A 78 -6.52 1.34 6.17
C VAL A 78 -5.32 1.30 7.10
N ALA A 79 -4.45 0.32 6.91
CA ALA A 79 -3.22 0.24 7.69
C ALA A 79 -2.34 1.47 7.42
N PRO A 80 -1.74 2.06 8.46
CA PRO A 80 -0.75 3.10 8.27
C PRO A 80 0.48 2.51 7.57
N ARG A 81 1.08 3.32 6.70
CA ARG A 81 2.30 2.99 5.96
C ARG A 81 3.46 3.79 6.55
N ASN A 82 4.62 3.18 6.57
CA ASN A 82 5.87 3.85 6.92
C ASN A 82 6.82 3.71 5.73
N GLN A 83 7.32 4.83 5.22
CA GLN A 83 8.29 4.83 4.14
C GLN A 83 9.50 5.67 4.52
N GLN A 84 10.68 5.09 4.36
CA GLN A 84 11.97 5.71 4.65
C GLN A 84 12.87 5.58 3.43
N LEU A 85 13.60 6.66 3.13
CA LEU A 85 14.64 6.68 2.11
C LEU A 85 15.86 7.37 2.69
N ILE A 86 17.00 6.70 2.64
CA ILE A 86 18.29 7.22 3.07
C ILE A 86 19.20 7.22 1.85
N THR A 87 19.79 8.36 1.53
CA THR A 87 20.76 8.49 0.42
C THR A 87 22.08 9.02 0.94
N LEU A 88 23.17 8.49 0.38
CA LEU A 88 24.53 8.95 0.62
C LEU A 88 25.21 9.20 -0.71
N GLY A 89 25.61 10.45 -0.95
CA GLY A 89 26.31 10.87 -2.15
C GLY A 89 27.75 11.25 -1.89
N LEU A 90 28.65 10.92 -2.82
CA LEU A 90 30.04 11.31 -2.84
C LEU A 90 30.41 11.87 -4.21
N ASP A 91 30.85 13.12 -4.23
CA ASP A 91 31.48 13.75 -5.41
C ASP A 91 33.00 13.78 -5.25
N HIS A 92 33.70 13.31 -6.26
CA HIS A 92 35.15 13.34 -6.34
C HIS A 92 35.62 14.10 -7.60
N VAL A 93 36.33 15.20 -7.38
CA VAL A 93 36.83 16.09 -8.46
C VAL A 93 38.35 16.21 -8.31
N PRO A 94 39.13 15.21 -8.81
CA PRO A 94 40.60 15.23 -8.67
C PRO A 94 41.29 16.30 -9.53
N GLY A 95 40.55 16.93 -10.43
CA GLY A 95 41.07 17.98 -11.26
C GLY A 95 39.99 18.60 -12.15
N PRO A 96 40.30 19.68 -12.91
CA PRO A 96 39.31 20.47 -13.64
C PRO A 96 38.64 19.73 -14.81
N ARG A 97 39.10 18.52 -15.14
CA ARG A 97 38.60 17.71 -16.27
C ARG A 97 38.03 16.39 -15.85
N THR A 98 38.05 16.07 -14.57
CA THR A 98 37.59 14.79 -14.08
C THR A 98 36.55 15.01 -12.98
N LYS A 99 35.40 14.41 -13.14
CA LYS A 99 34.37 14.35 -12.10
C LYS A 99 33.89 12.92 -11.99
N ALA A 100 33.74 12.42 -10.76
CA ALA A 100 33.13 11.18 -10.45
C ALA A 100 32.11 11.40 -9.33
N THR A 101 30.93 10.83 -9.48
CA THR A 101 29.84 10.86 -8.48
C THR A 101 29.41 9.45 -8.20
N VAL A 102 29.24 9.13 -6.93
CA VAL A 102 28.66 7.85 -6.48
C VAL A 102 27.54 8.16 -5.50
N GLU A 103 26.38 7.55 -5.71
CA GLU A 103 25.25 7.61 -4.78
C GLU A 103 24.85 6.22 -4.36
N LEU A 104 24.60 6.07 -3.07
CA LEU A 104 24.04 4.88 -2.45
C LEU A 104 22.68 5.25 -1.87
N ALA A 105 21.69 4.40 -2.06
CA ALA A 105 20.35 4.60 -1.55
C ALA A 105 19.86 3.34 -0.84
N TYR A 106 19.16 3.54 0.27
CA TYR A 106 18.44 2.51 1.01
C TYR A 106 17.00 2.95 1.17
N SER A 107 16.06 2.11 0.78
CA SER A 107 14.63 2.32 1.00
C SER A 107 14.07 1.28 1.95
N ASN A 108 13.10 1.68 2.77
CA ASN A 108 12.29 0.79 3.59
C ASN A 108 10.83 1.24 3.48
N GLU A 109 9.94 0.38 2.95
CA GLU A 109 8.52 0.66 2.79
C GLU A 109 7.68 -0.40 3.50
N ASP A 110 7.35 -0.18 4.76
CA ASP A 110 6.37 -0.97 5.48
C ASP A 110 4.95 -0.51 5.11
N ARG A 111 4.19 -1.37 4.44
CA ARG A 111 2.83 -1.11 3.97
C ARG A 111 1.75 -1.35 5.00
N ASN A 112 2.09 -2.00 6.09
CA ASN A 112 1.15 -2.33 7.15
C ASN A 112 1.85 -2.42 8.51
N THR A 113 2.06 -1.30 9.15
CA THR A 113 2.74 -1.21 10.46
C THR A 113 2.01 -1.95 11.60
N PHE A 114 0.84 -2.52 11.35
CA PHE A 114 0.12 -3.36 12.33
C PHE A 114 0.45 -4.85 12.21
N SER A 115 1.17 -5.28 11.19
CA SER A 115 1.46 -6.68 10.91
C SER A 115 2.92 -6.87 10.53
N GLU A 116 3.57 -7.84 11.12
CA GLU A 116 4.92 -8.28 10.76
C GLU A 116 4.91 -9.32 9.62
N VAL A 117 3.74 -9.72 9.17
CA VAL A 117 3.57 -10.62 8.02
C VAL A 117 3.83 -9.82 6.76
N ASP A 118 4.77 -10.25 5.92
CA ASP A 118 5.11 -9.58 4.66
C ASP A 118 6.19 -8.48 4.75
N ASN A 119 7.02 -8.49 5.81
CA ASN A 119 8.12 -7.52 5.94
C ASN A 119 9.40 -7.92 5.16
N ALA A 120 9.36 -9.06 4.45
CA ALA A 120 10.55 -9.59 3.77
C ALA A 120 10.97 -8.78 2.53
N ASP A 121 10.04 -8.05 1.92
CA ASP A 121 10.24 -7.23 0.72
C ASP A 121 10.22 -5.72 0.98
N ASP A 122 10.19 -5.30 2.24
CA ASP A 122 10.17 -3.88 2.62
C ASP A 122 11.47 -3.14 2.28
N GLN A 123 12.60 -3.86 2.26
CA GLN A 123 13.93 -3.27 2.14
C GLN A 123 14.45 -3.32 0.71
N GLY A 124 14.97 -2.18 0.25
CA GLY A 124 15.55 -2.05 -1.06
C GLY A 124 16.83 -1.22 -1.06
N TYR A 125 17.69 -1.49 -2.04
CA TYR A 125 19.00 -0.85 -2.19
C TYR A 125 19.14 -0.31 -3.60
N GLY A 126 19.80 0.84 -3.72
CA GLY A 126 20.14 1.46 -4.99
C GLY A 126 21.59 1.92 -5.00
N VAL A 127 22.22 1.87 -6.15
CA VAL A 127 23.53 2.46 -6.40
C VAL A 127 23.52 3.15 -7.75
N MET A 128 24.07 4.36 -7.80
CA MET A 128 24.36 5.09 -9.03
C MET A 128 25.80 5.52 -9.01
N ALA A 129 26.50 5.34 -10.13
CA ALA A 129 27.85 5.84 -10.34
C ALA A 129 27.93 6.55 -11.69
N ARG A 130 28.44 7.78 -11.68
CA ARG A 130 28.65 8.59 -12.87
C ARG A 130 30.09 9.08 -12.93
N GLY A 131 30.71 9.00 -14.08
CA GLY A 131 32.04 9.52 -14.33
C GLY A 131 32.11 10.35 -15.58
N GLU A 132 32.96 11.37 -15.53
CA GLU A 132 33.29 12.24 -16.69
C GLU A 132 34.77 12.56 -16.70
N HIS A 133 35.37 12.45 -17.88
CA HIS A 133 36.78 12.87 -18.07
C HIS A 133 36.98 13.55 -19.41
N GLY A 134 37.69 14.73 -19.38
CA GLY A 134 38.09 15.51 -20.54
C GLY A 134 39.51 15.21 -20.95
N PHE A 135 39.69 14.66 -22.13
CA PHE A 135 41.00 14.44 -22.76
C PHE A 135 41.37 15.63 -23.63
N LEU A 136 42.53 16.24 -23.38
CA LEU A 136 43.08 17.24 -24.31
C LEU A 136 43.64 16.56 -25.56
N LEU A 137 43.10 16.90 -26.70
CA LEU A 137 43.58 16.39 -27.99
C LEU A 137 44.73 17.22 -28.59
N SER A 138 44.89 18.50 -28.14
CA SER A 138 45.99 19.35 -28.55
C SER A 138 46.55 20.10 -27.34
N GLN A 139 47.87 20.13 -27.22
CA GLN A 139 48.58 20.96 -26.23
C GLN A 139 48.69 22.42 -26.65
N ARG A 140 48.54 22.72 -27.95
CA ARG A 140 48.63 24.06 -28.49
C ARG A 140 47.30 24.80 -28.47
N ASP A 141 46.22 24.07 -28.56
CA ASP A 141 44.85 24.59 -28.51
C ASP A 141 44.05 23.88 -27.44
N SER A 142 43.90 24.55 -26.30
CA SER A 142 43.16 24.03 -25.15
C SER A 142 41.63 23.90 -25.39
N SER A 143 41.15 24.44 -26.52
CA SER A 143 39.74 24.32 -26.91
C SER A 143 39.41 22.96 -27.53
N LEU A 144 40.42 22.23 -28.03
CA LEU A 144 40.21 20.91 -28.64
C LEU A 144 40.33 19.82 -27.57
N GLN A 145 39.17 19.38 -27.02
CA GLN A 145 39.08 18.34 -26.03
C GLN A 145 38.02 17.31 -26.40
N LEU A 146 38.27 16.08 -26.03
CA LEU A 146 37.28 14.97 -26.07
C LEU A 146 36.78 14.74 -24.66
N VAL A 147 35.46 14.82 -24.45
CA VAL A 147 34.83 14.49 -23.17
C VAL A 147 34.20 13.11 -23.28
N ALA A 148 34.61 12.20 -22.40
CA ALA A 148 33.97 10.90 -22.22
C ALA A 148 33.19 10.88 -20.89
N SER A 149 31.96 10.46 -20.93
CA SER A 149 31.13 10.28 -19.74
C SER A 149 30.39 8.94 -19.76
N GLY A 150 30.14 8.42 -18.59
CA GLY A 150 29.39 7.19 -18.41
C GLY A 150 28.61 7.22 -17.09
N GLU A 151 27.48 6.54 -17.06
CA GLU A 151 26.61 6.38 -15.90
C GLU A 151 26.14 4.95 -15.80
N VAL A 152 26.11 4.44 -14.60
CA VAL A 152 25.57 3.12 -14.25
C VAL A 152 24.62 3.30 -13.08
N GLU A 153 23.42 2.75 -13.21
CA GLU A 153 22.42 2.69 -12.14
C GLU A 153 22.02 1.24 -11.94
N ALA A 154 21.94 0.81 -10.69
CA ALA A 154 21.44 -0.50 -10.30
C ALA A 154 20.53 -0.38 -9.09
N LEU A 155 19.33 -0.94 -9.21
CA LEU A 155 18.32 -0.96 -8.15
C LEU A 155 17.94 -2.40 -7.85
N SER A 156 17.77 -2.70 -6.56
CA SER A 156 17.16 -3.99 -6.16
C SER A 156 15.67 -3.99 -6.50
N GLU A 157 15.09 -5.17 -6.63
CA GLU A 157 13.67 -5.36 -6.95
C GLU A 157 12.73 -4.65 -5.97
N ASN A 158 13.11 -4.63 -4.70
CA ASN A 158 12.33 -4.04 -3.60
C ASN A 158 12.62 -2.56 -3.36
N PHE A 159 13.48 -1.94 -4.17
CA PHE A 159 13.76 -0.52 -4.01
C PHE A 159 12.52 0.33 -4.33
N ARG A 160 12.18 1.27 -3.44
CA ARG A 160 11.03 2.16 -3.60
C ARG A 160 11.44 3.62 -3.44
N PHE A 161 11.08 4.42 -4.45
CA PHE A 161 11.22 5.87 -4.39
C PHE A 161 10.11 6.47 -3.51
N VAL A 162 10.43 7.48 -2.71
CA VAL A 162 9.42 8.23 -1.93
C VAL A 162 8.54 9.06 -2.86
N GLU A 163 9.15 9.63 -3.91
CA GLU A 163 8.46 10.39 -4.95
C GLU A 163 8.83 9.81 -6.33
N ARG A 164 8.09 10.21 -7.36
CA ARG A 164 8.43 9.83 -8.73
C ARG A 164 9.79 10.45 -9.09
N TYR A 165 10.77 9.59 -9.30
CA TYR A 165 12.14 10.01 -9.68
C TYR A 165 12.19 10.60 -11.09
N ARG A 166 11.33 10.12 -12.01
CA ARG A 166 11.27 10.62 -13.41
C ARG A 166 9.83 10.99 -13.76
N ALA A 167 9.67 12.10 -14.52
CA ALA A 167 8.40 12.41 -15.15
C ALA A 167 8.04 11.29 -16.14
N VAL A 168 6.75 10.99 -16.24
CA VAL A 168 6.24 10.11 -17.30
C VAL A 168 6.32 10.91 -18.59
N GLU A 169 7.16 10.49 -19.52
CA GLU A 169 7.21 11.04 -20.88
C GLU A 169 5.96 10.61 -21.68
#